data_e16dcc39e65459c0c9c9ee5d07f80f28
#
_entry.id   e16dcc39e65459c0c9c9ee5d07f80f28
#
_cell.length_a   1.000
_cell.length_b   1.000
_cell.length_c   1.000
_cell.angle_alpha   90.00
_cell.angle_beta   90.00
_cell.angle_gamma   90.00
#
_symmetry.space_group_name_H-M   'P 1'
#
loop_
_entity.id
_entity.type
_entity.pdbx_description
1 polymer ?
#
loop_
_entity_poly.entity_id
_entity_poly.type
_entity_poly.pdbx_seq_one_letter_code
_entity_poly.pdbx_strand_id
1 'polypeptide(L)'
;MNAQDEKILEIFRETGALLEGHFILRSGLHSGHFFQCARVCEHMDRVEELVGMLAQKLGDAECETVMAPAIGGLVLGQETARQLKKRFIFAEKENGSLALRRNFKIRKDEKILIVEDVVTRGGRVQECIDIVKSNGGIPVAAAVLVDRSGGKAKFEVPCVSLLEFSFPTYEPDKIPPELASIPAVHPGS
;
A
#
# COMPACT_ATOMS: atom_id res chain seq x y z
N MET A 1 17.04 4.70 10.35
CA MET A 1 16.86 4.33 8.93
C MET A 1 18.13 3.67 8.45
N ASN A 2 18.04 2.60 7.70
CA ASN A 2 19.17 1.92 7.08
C ASN A 2 19.36 2.41 5.62
N ALA A 3 20.45 2.00 4.95
CA ALA A 3 20.75 2.46 3.58
C ALA A 3 19.69 2.07 2.54
N GLN A 4 18.96 0.97 2.77
CA GLN A 4 17.87 0.55 1.90
C GLN A 4 16.64 1.45 2.07
N ASP A 5 16.31 1.85 3.30
CA ASP A 5 15.20 2.76 3.56
C ASP A 5 15.46 4.12 2.90
N GLU A 6 16.70 4.63 2.95
CA GLU A 6 17.07 5.89 2.29
C GLU A 6 16.91 5.80 0.77
N LYS A 7 17.34 4.70 0.16
CA LYS A 7 17.17 4.46 -1.28
C LYS A 7 15.69 4.45 -1.68
N ILE A 8 14.84 3.81 -0.88
CA ILE A 8 13.38 3.77 -1.11
C ILE A 8 12.79 5.18 -1.02
N LEU A 9 13.19 5.95 -0.01
CA LEU A 9 12.72 7.33 0.15
C LEU A 9 13.19 8.23 -1.00
N GLU A 10 14.40 8.02 -1.52
CA GLU A 10 14.91 8.75 -2.68
C GLU A 10 14.05 8.46 -3.92
N ILE A 11 13.73 7.20 -4.20
CA ILE A 11 12.79 6.82 -5.28
C ILE A 11 11.44 7.54 -5.11
N PHE A 12 10.90 7.59 -3.89
CA PHE A 12 9.64 8.28 -3.64
C PHE A 12 9.73 9.81 -3.83
N ARG A 13 10.89 10.44 -3.53
CA ARG A 13 11.11 11.87 -3.82
C ARG A 13 11.24 12.13 -5.31
N GLU A 14 12.09 11.35 -6.02
CA GLU A 14 12.32 11.48 -7.46
C GLU A 14 11.03 11.32 -8.28
N THR A 15 10.16 10.40 -7.90
CA THR A 15 8.89 10.15 -8.56
C THR A 15 7.77 11.12 -8.12
N GLY A 16 8.04 12.00 -7.14
CA GLY A 16 7.03 12.88 -6.56
C GLY A 16 5.95 12.13 -5.76
N ALA A 17 6.24 10.90 -5.34
CA ALA A 17 5.34 10.13 -4.48
C ALA A 17 5.42 10.58 -3.01
N LEU A 18 6.56 11.06 -2.57
CA LEU A 18 6.73 11.73 -1.28
C LEU A 18 6.76 13.23 -1.50
N LEU A 19 5.76 13.92 -0.99
CA LEU A 19 5.62 15.38 -1.08
C LEU A 19 5.96 16.00 0.26
N GLU A 20 6.70 17.12 0.23
CA GLU A 20 7.00 17.98 1.38
C GLU A 20 6.25 19.31 1.23
N GLY A 21 5.63 19.80 2.30
CA GLY A 21 4.80 21.00 2.28
C GLY A 21 3.83 21.01 3.45
N HIS A 22 2.80 21.85 3.40
CA HIS A 22 1.75 21.88 4.41
C HIS A 22 0.46 21.25 3.85
N PHE A 23 0.08 20.10 4.37
CA PHE A 23 -1.05 19.32 3.87
C PHE A 23 -2.15 19.19 4.92
N ILE A 24 -3.41 19.38 4.48
CA ILE A 24 -4.60 19.08 5.27
C ILE A 24 -5.07 17.69 4.84
N LEU A 25 -4.99 16.73 5.76
CA LEU A 25 -5.36 15.33 5.50
C LEU A 25 -6.89 15.15 5.54
N ARG A 26 -7.39 14.02 5.01
CA ARG A 26 -8.83 13.69 5.06
C ARG A 26 -9.41 13.60 6.48
N SER A 27 -8.57 13.41 7.48
CA SER A 27 -8.94 13.43 8.89
C SER A 27 -9.13 14.84 9.45
N GLY A 28 -8.77 15.90 8.71
CA GLY A 28 -8.68 17.27 9.18
C GLY A 28 -7.35 17.61 9.87
N LEU A 29 -6.49 16.63 10.11
CA LEU A 29 -5.17 16.87 10.70
C LEU A 29 -4.22 17.47 9.65
N HIS A 30 -3.24 18.23 10.13
CA HIS A 30 -2.19 18.84 9.32
C HIS A 30 -0.92 17.98 9.34
N SER A 31 -0.17 17.96 8.23
CA SER A 31 1.09 17.23 8.12
C SER A 31 2.08 18.00 7.25
N GLY A 32 3.37 17.88 7.57
CA GLY A 32 4.46 18.41 6.74
C GLY A 32 4.75 17.55 5.51
N HIS A 33 4.16 16.39 5.43
CA HIS A 33 4.43 15.43 4.34
C HIS A 33 3.15 14.73 3.89
N PHE A 34 3.15 14.32 2.62
CA PHE A 34 2.06 13.52 2.05
C PHE A 34 2.61 12.45 1.11
N PHE A 35 2.05 11.24 1.21
CA PHE A 35 2.38 10.14 0.31
C PHE A 35 1.30 9.96 -0.75
N GLN A 36 1.72 10.06 -2.02
CA GLN A 36 0.89 9.76 -3.19
C GLN A 36 1.51 8.59 -3.96
N CYS A 37 1.38 7.39 -3.42
CA CYS A 37 2.02 6.20 -3.97
C CYS A 37 1.71 5.94 -5.45
N ALA A 38 0.54 6.35 -5.94
CA ALA A 38 0.19 6.25 -7.36
C ALA A 38 1.22 6.91 -8.30
N ARG A 39 1.97 7.93 -7.82
CA ARG A 39 3.02 8.60 -8.60
C ARG A 39 4.19 7.68 -8.94
N VAL A 40 4.53 6.73 -8.07
CA VAL A 40 5.55 5.71 -8.38
C VAL A 40 5.10 4.88 -9.58
N CYS A 41 3.81 4.59 -9.67
CA CYS A 41 3.25 3.75 -10.74
C CYS A 41 3.29 4.38 -12.14
N GLU A 42 3.69 5.65 -12.27
CA GLU A 42 4.01 6.25 -13.55
C GLU A 42 5.36 5.76 -14.11
N HIS A 43 6.25 5.22 -13.25
CA HIS A 43 7.63 4.84 -13.53
C HIS A 43 7.81 3.34 -13.34
N MET A 44 7.60 2.56 -14.40
CA MET A 44 7.59 1.10 -14.31
C MET A 44 8.93 0.48 -13.93
N ASP A 45 10.05 1.13 -14.26
CA ASP A 45 11.39 0.75 -13.81
C ASP A 45 11.52 0.87 -12.28
N ARG A 46 10.93 1.92 -11.69
CA ARG A 46 10.89 2.09 -10.23
C ARG A 46 9.94 1.12 -9.55
N VAL A 47 8.80 0.83 -10.18
CA VAL A 47 7.88 -0.22 -9.71
C VAL A 47 8.58 -1.57 -9.69
N GLU A 48 9.30 -1.94 -10.76
CA GLU A 48 10.06 -3.19 -10.84
C GLU A 48 11.10 -3.28 -9.72
N GLU A 49 11.85 -2.21 -9.49
CA GLU A 49 12.88 -2.14 -8.45
C GLU A 49 12.28 -2.29 -7.04
N LEU A 50 11.23 -1.52 -6.71
CA LEU A 50 10.58 -1.56 -5.39
C LEU A 50 9.91 -2.90 -5.11
N VAL A 51 9.22 -3.45 -6.10
CA VAL A 51 8.59 -4.78 -5.98
C VAL A 51 9.65 -5.87 -5.85
N GLY A 52 10.79 -5.76 -6.53
CA GLY A 52 11.92 -6.67 -6.36
C GLY A 52 12.45 -6.68 -4.92
N MET A 53 12.61 -5.50 -4.33
CA MET A 53 13.02 -5.38 -2.91
C MET A 53 11.92 -5.94 -1.97
N LEU A 54 10.65 -5.69 -2.27
CA LEU A 54 9.53 -6.21 -1.49
C LEU A 54 9.46 -7.73 -1.55
N ALA A 55 9.65 -8.33 -2.73
CA ALA A 55 9.69 -9.76 -2.93
C ALA A 55 10.84 -10.42 -2.17
N GLN A 56 12.02 -9.80 -2.15
CA GLN A 56 13.14 -10.27 -1.33
C GLN A 56 12.80 -10.26 0.16
N LYS A 57 12.16 -9.19 0.65
CA LYS A 57 11.75 -9.08 2.05
C LYS A 57 10.64 -10.06 2.42
N LEU A 58 9.76 -10.37 1.47
CA LEU A 58 8.69 -11.36 1.62
C LEU A 58 9.24 -12.79 1.73
N GLY A 59 10.40 -13.08 1.13
CA GLY A 59 11.02 -14.41 1.14
C GLY A 59 10.17 -15.46 0.42
N ASP A 60 10.21 -16.69 0.92
CA ASP A 60 9.51 -17.84 0.32
C ASP A 60 8.01 -17.91 0.68
N ALA A 61 7.30 -16.78 0.60
CA ALA A 61 5.86 -16.82 0.78
C ALA A 61 5.22 -17.68 -0.32
N GLU A 62 4.85 -18.90 0.06
CA GLU A 62 4.18 -19.84 -0.84
C GLU A 62 2.79 -19.33 -1.21
N CYS A 63 2.67 -18.61 -2.32
CA CYS A 63 1.38 -18.23 -2.89
C CYS A 63 1.21 -18.81 -4.30
N GLU A 64 -0.05 -18.99 -4.72
CA GLU A 64 -0.42 -19.40 -6.06
C GLU A 64 -0.97 -18.21 -6.87
N THR A 65 -1.56 -17.25 -6.19
CA THR A 65 -2.20 -16.08 -6.77
C THR A 65 -1.85 -14.83 -5.94
N VAL A 66 -1.65 -13.72 -6.63
CA VAL A 66 -1.56 -12.39 -6.04
C VAL A 66 -2.89 -11.68 -6.23
N MET A 67 -3.39 -11.05 -5.19
CA MET A 67 -4.62 -10.26 -5.19
C MET A 67 -4.32 -8.83 -4.74
N ALA A 68 -4.90 -7.85 -5.42
CA ALA A 68 -4.78 -6.44 -5.03
C ALA A 68 -6.15 -5.75 -5.00
N PRO A 69 -6.36 -4.77 -4.12
CA PRO A 69 -7.53 -3.90 -4.21
C PRO A 69 -7.34 -2.85 -5.31
N ALA A 70 -8.35 -2.62 -6.12
CA ALA A 70 -8.34 -1.52 -7.08
C ALA A 70 -8.62 -0.18 -6.35
N ILE A 71 -7.97 0.90 -6.75
CA ILE A 71 -7.03 1.10 -7.86
C ILE A 71 -5.57 1.09 -7.36
N GLY A 72 -5.29 1.51 -6.12
CA GLY A 72 -3.95 1.75 -5.60
C GLY A 72 -3.00 0.56 -5.73
N GLY A 73 -3.49 -0.63 -5.38
CA GLY A 73 -2.69 -1.86 -5.43
C GLY A 73 -2.53 -2.50 -6.81
N LEU A 74 -3.26 -2.04 -7.85
CA LEU A 74 -3.33 -2.75 -9.14
C LEU A 74 -1.96 -2.95 -9.81
N VAL A 75 -1.22 -1.86 -9.99
CA VAL A 75 0.07 -1.89 -10.71
C VAL A 75 1.08 -2.71 -9.91
N LEU A 76 1.13 -2.50 -8.61
CA LEU A 76 2.03 -3.21 -7.70
C LEU A 76 1.71 -4.70 -7.61
N GLY A 77 0.43 -5.04 -7.52
CA GLY A 77 -0.02 -6.43 -7.49
C GLY A 77 0.27 -7.17 -8.79
N GLN A 78 0.03 -6.51 -9.94
CA GLN A 78 0.35 -7.06 -11.24
C GLN A 78 1.86 -7.31 -11.38
N GLU A 79 2.68 -6.32 -10.98
CA GLU A 79 4.13 -6.46 -11.06
C GLU A 79 4.66 -7.53 -10.09
N THR A 80 4.10 -7.60 -8.88
CA THR A 80 4.43 -8.66 -7.92
C THR A 80 4.11 -10.04 -8.50
N ALA A 81 2.94 -10.20 -9.10
CA ALA A 81 2.57 -11.46 -9.74
C ALA A 81 3.49 -11.81 -10.91
N ARG A 82 3.90 -10.82 -11.73
CA ARG A 82 4.86 -11.00 -12.83
C ARG A 82 6.20 -11.51 -12.32
N GLN A 83 6.77 -10.86 -11.29
CA GLN A 83 8.08 -11.24 -10.74
C GLN A 83 8.04 -12.62 -10.07
N LEU A 84 6.96 -12.92 -9.32
CA LEU A 84 6.77 -14.22 -8.68
C LEU A 84 6.29 -15.32 -9.66
N LYS A 85 5.96 -14.97 -10.92
CA LYS A 85 5.37 -15.86 -11.93
C LYS A 85 4.08 -16.52 -11.43
N LYS A 86 3.19 -15.72 -10.82
CA LYS A 86 1.92 -16.15 -10.26
C LYS A 86 0.74 -15.54 -11.02
N ARG A 87 -0.42 -16.13 -10.81
CA ARG A 87 -1.69 -15.58 -11.29
C ARG A 87 -1.97 -14.26 -10.59
N PHE A 88 -2.62 -13.31 -11.30
CA PHE A 88 -3.06 -12.03 -10.74
C PHE A 88 -4.58 -11.89 -10.84
N ILE A 89 -5.20 -11.45 -9.75
CA ILE A 89 -6.59 -11.01 -9.67
C ILE A 89 -6.69 -9.73 -8.86
N PHE A 90 -7.81 -9.03 -8.96
CA PHE A 90 -8.05 -7.84 -8.15
C PHE A 90 -9.50 -7.73 -7.70
N ALA A 91 -9.70 -7.04 -6.57
CA ALA A 91 -11.01 -6.65 -6.07
C ALA A 91 -11.31 -5.19 -6.44
N GLU A 92 -12.53 -4.93 -6.86
CA GLU A 92 -13.02 -3.59 -7.23
C GLU A 92 -14.05 -3.09 -6.23
N LYS A 93 -14.16 -1.77 -6.12
CA LYS A 93 -15.17 -1.16 -5.28
C LYS A 93 -16.57 -1.32 -5.90
N GLU A 94 -17.49 -1.90 -5.16
CA GLU A 94 -18.89 -2.06 -5.50
C GLU A 94 -19.72 -1.69 -4.28
N ASN A 95 -20.66 -0.76 -4.44
CA ASN A 95 -21.54 -0.28 -3.36
C ASN A 95 -20.81 0.10 -2.05
N GLY A 96 -19.60 0.67 -2.17
CA GLY A 96 -18.82 1.14 -1.01
C GLY A 96 -17.78 0.15 -0.47
N SER A 97 -17.92 -1.15 -0.73
CA SER A 97 -17.01 -2.23 -0.29
C SER A 97 -16.25 -2.84 -1.46
N LEU A 98 -15.16 -3.55 -1.19
CA LEU A 98 -14.47 -4.33 -2.21
C LEU A 98 -15.26 -5.61 -2.53
N ALA A 99 -15.24 -5.99 -3.81
CA ALA A 99 -15.85 -7.22 -4.30
C ALA A 99 -14.98 -7.88 -5.38
N LEU A 100 -14.99 -9.20 -5.41
CA LEU A 100 -14.35 -9.97 -6.48
C LEU A 100 -15.28 -9.96 -7.72
N ARG A 101 -14.85 -9.29 -8.79
CA ARG A 101 -15.62 -9.11 -10.02
C ARG A 101 -14.93 -9.76 -11.22
N ARG A 102 -15.34 -9.38 -12.44
CA ARG A 102 -14.73 -9.82 -13.71
C ARG A 102 -14.72 -11.34 -13.90
N ASN A 103 -15.66 -12.06 -13.26
CA ASN A 103 -15.69 -13.53 -13.24
C ASN A 103 -14.40 -14.15 -12.67
N PHE A 104 -13.62 -13.40 -11.91
CA PHE A 104 -12.52 -14.00 -11.17
C PHE A 104 -13.06 -15.00 -10.16
N LYS A 105 -12.37 -16.12 -10.06
CA LYS A 105 -12.70 -17.19 -9.11
C LYS A 105 -11.47 -17.50 -8.27
N ILE A 106 -11.70 -17.75 -7.01
CA ILE A 106 -10.73 -18.30 -6.07
C ILE A 106 -11.06 -19.78 -5.92
N ARG A 107 -10.07 -20.63 -6.09
CA ARG A 107 -10.22 -22.08 -5.90
C ARG A 107 -10.24 -22.38 -4.40
N LYS A 108 -10.88 -23.49 -4.04
CA LYS A 108 -10.80 -23.99 -2.66
C LYS A 108 -9.34 -24.20 -2.27
N ASP A 109 -8.98 -23.73 -1.08
CA ASP A 109 -7.64 -23.80 -0.48
C ASP A 109 -6.52 -23.10 -1.29
N GLU A 110 -6.87 -22.27 -2.29
CA GLU A 110 -5.90 -21.48 -3.07
C GLU A 110 -5.16 -20.48 -2.18
N LYS A 111 -3.83 -20.57 -2.15
CA LYS A 111 -2.95 -19.68 -1.37
C LYS A 111 -2.81 -18.33 -2.05
N ILE A 112 -3.22 -17.25 -1.38
CA ILE A 112 -3.28 -15.90 -1.96
C ILE A 112 -2.44 -14.91 -1.16
N LEU A 113 -1.53 -14.24 -1.86
CA LEU A 113 -0.80 -13.07 -1.37
C LEU A 113 -1.61 -11.81 -1.69
N ILE A 114 -1.82 -10.95 -0.69
CA ILE A 114 -2.48 -9.66 -0.87
C ILE A 114 -1.42 -8.57 -1.02
N VAL A 115 -1.55 -7.71 -2.05
CA VAL A 115 -0.62 -6.60 -2.31
C VAL A 115 -1.37 -5.28 -2.35
N GLU A 116 -0.91 -4.30 -1.58
CA GLU A 116 -1.46 -2.95 -1.54
C GLU A 116 -0.33 -1.91 -1.60
N ASP A 117 -0.65 -0.67 -1.91
CA ASP A 117 0.33 0.42 -1.92
C ASP A 117 0.66 0.92 -0.50
N VAL A 118 -0.33 1.31 0.26
CA VAL A 118 -0.16 1.91 1.60
C VAL A 118 -1.15 1.34 2.61
N VAL A 119 -0.65 0.94 3.74
CA VAL A 119 -1.47 0.63 4.91
C VAL A 119 -1.49 1.84 5.86
N THR A 120 -2.69 2.28 6.23
CA THR A 120 -2.92 3.24 7.31
C THR A 120 -3.74 2.61 8.43
N ARG A 121 -5.04 2.41 8.22
CA ARG A 121 -5.93 1.70 9.15
C ARG A 121 -6.08 0.22 8.80
N GLY A 122 -5.58 -0.21 7.64
CA GLY A 122 -5.62 -1.60 7.20
C GLY A 122 -6.93 -2.07 6.56
N GLY A 123 -7.94 -1.21 6.43
CA GLY A 123 -9.28 -1.62 5.97
C GLY A 123 -9.28 -2.33 4.61
N ARG A 124 -8.51 -1.85 3.62
CA ARG A 124 -8.45 -2.45 2.28
C ARG A 124 -7.81 -3.83 2.27
N VAL A 125 -6.72 -3.98 3.01
CA VAL A 125 -6.06 -5.29 3.18
C VAL A 125 -7.01 -6.26 3.88
N GLN A 126 -7.72 -5.81 4.94
CA GLN A 126 -8.69 -6.65 5.64
C GLN A 126 -9.85 -7.07 4.73
N GLU A 127 -10.43 -6.13 3.95
CA GLU A 127 -11.47 -6.47 2.96
C GLU A 127 -10.99 -7.55 1.97
N CYS A 128 -9.72 -7.46 1.50
CA CYS A 128 -9.15 -8.50 0.62
C CYS A 128 -9.00 -9.85 1.34
N ILE A 129 -8.53 -9.86 2.59
CA ILE A 129 -8.45 -11.07 3.42
C ILE A 129 -9.84 -11.72 3.53
N ASP A 130 -10.87 -10.94 3.85
CA ASP A 130 -12.24 -11.43 4.01
C ASP A 130 -12.81 -11.99 2.70
N ILE A 131 -12.52 -11.34 1.56
CA ILE A 131 -12.90 -11.83 0.23
C ILE A 131 -12.23 -13.17 -0.06
N VAL A 132 -10.94 -13.32 0.20
CA VAL A 132 -10.22 -14.58 -0.02
C VAL A 132 -10.86 -15.70 0.79
N LYS A 133 -11.10 -15.48 2.08
CA LYS A 133 -11.68 -16.49 2.99
C LYS A 133 -13.12 -16.83 2.63
N SER A 134 -13.95 -15.84 2.32
CA SER A 134 -15.35 -16.07 1.96
C SER A 134 -15.52 -16.84 0.65
N ASN A 135 -14.49 -16.83 -0.21
CA ASN A 135 -14.45 -17.64 -1.44
C ASN A 135 -13.69 -18.96 -1.28
N GLY A 136 -13.33 -19.36 -0.05
CA GLY A 136 -12.68 -20.63 0.24
C GLY A 136 -11.17 -20.69 -0.03
N GLY A 137 -10.52 -19.55 -0.26
CA GLY A 137 -9.08 -19.44 -0.37
C GLY A 137 -8.39 -19.25 0.98
N ILE A 138 -7.07 -19.27 0.97
CA ILE A 138 -6.20 -19.11 2.14
C ILE A 138 -5.34 -17.86 1.94
N PRO A 139 -5.59 -16.75 2.65
CA PRO A 139 -4.68 -15.62 2.63
C PRO A 139 -3.39 -16.01 3.35
N VAL A 140 -2.23 -15.88 2.71
CA VAL A 140 -0.94 -16.33 3.26
C VAL A 140 -0.12 -15.19 3.85
N ALA A 141 -0.19 -14.01 3.24
CA ALA A 141 0.46 -12.79 3.71
C ALA A 141 -0.15 -11.56 3.05
N ALA A 142 0.13 -10.39 3.61
CA ALA A 142 -0.02 -9.11 2.94
C ALA A 142 1.36 -8.50 2.67
N ALA A 143 1.55 -7.85 1.54
CA ALA A 143 2.76 -7.12 1.17
C ALA A 143 2.40 -5.70 0.74
N VAL A 144 3.09 -4.70 1.28
CA VAL A 144 2.78 -3.29 1.03
C VAL A 144 4.05 -2.48 0.80
N LEU A 145 3.99 -1.44 -0.02
CA LEU A 145 5.15 -0.55 -0.15
C LEU A 145 5.38 0.22 1.14
N VAL A 146 4.33 0.80 1.72
CA VAL A 146 4.49 1.65 2.90
C VAL A 146 3.48 1.29 3.99
N ASP A 147 3.98 0.96 5.18
CA ASP A 147 3.15 0.91 6.38
C ASP A 147 3.24 2.24 7.14
N ARG A 148 2.11 2.93 7.21
CA ARG A 148 1.93 4.18 7.96
C ARG A 148 1.06 4.01 9.20
N SER A 149 0.77 2.77 9.58
CA SER A 149 -0.11 2.49 10.72
C SER A 149 0.55 2.77 12.07
N GLY A 150 1.88 2.86 12.09
CA GLY A 150 2.65 2.91 13.34
C GLY A 150 2.45 1.63 14.18
N GLY A 151 2.29 0.49 13.50
CA GLY A 151 2.06 -0.81 14.12
C GLY A 151 0.63 -1.02 14.64
N LYS A 152 -0.31 -0.13 14.31
CA LYS A 152 -1.72 -0.23 14.75
C LYS A 152 -2.57 -1.15 13.87
N ALA A 153 -2.26 -1.24 12.57
CA ALA A 153 -2.91 -2.20 11.68
C ALA A 153 -2.46 -3.61 12.06
N LYS A 154 -3.41 -4.47 12.37
CA LYS A 154 -3.17 -5.87 12.73
C LYS A 154 -4.02 -6.75 11.84
N PHE A 155 -3.40 -7.79 11.30
CA PHE A 155 -4.03 -8.77 10.43
C PHE A 155 -3.82 -10.17 11.01
N GLU A 156 -4.66 -11.11 10.63
CA GLU A 156 -4.49 -12.52 10.99
C GLU A 156 -3.36 -13.21 10.19
N VAL A 157 -2.83 -12.55 9.17
CA VAL A 157 -1.68 -13.00 8.37
C VAL A 157 -0.50 -12.05 8.56
N PRO A 158 0.75 -12.50 8.33
CA PRO A 158 1.89 -11.61 8.30
C PRO A 158 1.69 -10.46 7.32
N CYS A 159 2.06 -9.26 7.72
CA CYS A 159 2.10 -8.09 6.83
C CYS A 159 3.55 -7.64 6.69
N VAL A 160 4.08 -7.72 5.46
CA VAL A 160 5.44 -7.31 5.12
C VAL A 160 5.35 -5.95 4.44
N SER A 161 5.94 -4.93 5.05
CA SER A 161 6.08 -3.60 4.44
C SER A 161 7.49 -3.39 3.90
N LEU A 162 7.61 -2.77 2.75
CA LEU A 162 8.93 -2.39 2.23
C LEU A 162 9.53 -1.28 3.09
N LEU A 163 8.72 -0.28 3.43
CA LEU A 163 9.08 0.84 4.31
C LEU A 163 8.03 1.01 5.41
N GLU A 164 8.47 1.12 6.66
CA GLU A 164 7.64 1.59 7.76
C GLU A 164 7.93 3.08 7.99
N PHE A 165 6.94 3.93 7.74
CA PHE A 165 7.15 5.36 7.80
C PHE A 165 5.88 6.11 8.21
N SER A 166 5.97 6.87 9.28
CA SER A 166 4.89 7.75 9.74
C SER A 166 5.38 9.18 9.92
N PHE A 167 4.61 10.13 9.47
CA PHE A 167 4.88 11.54 9.69
C PHE A 167 4.11 12.05 10.90
N PRO A 168 4.65 13.04 11.62
CA PRO A 168 3.90 13.79 12.60
C PRO A 168 2.64 14.40 11.98
N THR A 169 1.55 14.33 12.71
CA THR A 169 0.30 15.00 12.35
C THR A 169 -0.11 15.92 13.50
N TYR A 170 -0.73 17.03 13.17
CA TYR A 170 -1.04 18.10 14.10
C TYR A 170 -2.52 18.46 14.02
N GLU A 171 -3.11 18.74 15.17
CA GLU A 171 -4.44 19.36 15.23
C GLU A 171 -4.36 20.79 14.65
N PRO A 172 -5.47 21.31 14.08
CA PRO A 172 -5.48 22.64 13.46
C PRO A 172 -5.05 23.80 14.40
N ASP A 173 -5.21 23.62 15.71
CA ASP A 173 -4.85 24.56 16.75
C ASP A 173 -3.41 24.36 17.31
N LYS A 174 -2.68 23.33 16.84
CA LYS A 174 -1.35 22.93 17.32
C LYS A 174 -0.32 22.76 16.21
N ILE A 175 -0.47 23.52 15.13
CA ILE A 175 0.46 23.47 13.98
C ILE A 175 1.78 24.16 14.37
N PRO A 176 2.93 23.51 14.14
CA PRO A 176 4.25 24.15 14.38
C PRO A 176 4.40 25.41 13.52
N PRO A 177 5.06 26.47 14.04
CA PRO A 177 5.23 27.74 13.31
C PRO A 177 5.86 27.59 11.93
N GLU A 178 6.83 26.68 11.78
CA GLU A 178 7.50 26.41 10.51
C GLU A 178 6.51 25.87 9.47
N LEU A 179 5.61 25.00 9.89
CA LEU A 179 4.57 24.42 9.02
C LEU A 179 3.46 25.44 8.75
N ALA A 180 3.07 26.23 9.74
CA ALA A 180 2.04 27.25 9.61
C ALA A 180 2.44 28.39 8.64
N SER A 181 3.74 28.61 8.43
CA SER A 181 4.25 29.61 7.48
C SER A 181 4.07 29.19 6.00
N ILE A 182 3.79 27.93 5.74
CA ILE A 182 3.58 27.37 4.39
C ILE A 182 2.08 27.35 4.11
N PRO A 183 1.60 27.84 2.94
CA PRO A 183 0.18 27.72 2.58
C PRO A 183 -0.31 26.27 2.60
N ALA A 184 -1.38 26.00 3.34
CA ALA A 184 -1.93 24.67 3.47
C ALA A 184 -2.71 24.26 2.20
N VAL A 185 -2.51 23.03 1.75
CA VAL A 185 -3.20 22.45 0.57
C VAL A 185 -3.85 21.11 0.91
N HIS A 186 -4.92 20.76 0.18
CA HIS A 186 -5.54 19.45 0.26
C HIS A 186 -4.93 18.55 -0.82
N PRO A 187 -4.12 17.54 -0.47
CA PRO A 187 -3.48 16.68 -1.44
C PRO A 187 -4.42 15.56 -1.90
N GLY A 188 -4.22 15.09 -3.13
CA GLY A 188 -4.78 13.81 -3.57
C GLY A 188 -6.28 13.81 -3.88
N SER A 189 -6.76 14.86 -4.56
CA SER A 189 -8.07 14.84 -5.23
C SER A 189 -7.95 14.28 -6.65
#